data_579c3a357ff8176395ccdc61b828d2e8
#
_entry.id   579c3a357ff8176395ccdc61b828d2e8
#
_cell.length_a   1.000
_cell.length_b   1.000
_cell.length_c   1.000
_cell.angle_alpha   90.00
_cell.angle_beta   90.00
_cell.angle_gamma   90.00
#
_symmetry.space_group_name_H-M   'P 1'
#
loop_
_entity.id
_entity.type
_entity.pdbx_description
1 polymer ?
#
loop_
_entity_poly.entity_id
_entity_poly.type
_entity_poly.pdbx_seq_one_letter_code
_entity_poly.pdbx_strand_id
1 'polypeptide(L)'
;MNTDNLHDILDETVQVYSQKNKAESETPAEIGAHFHPLLDRLCETAEAQNASDILISKGFPPSLKINSALTPQPQKALTGEETAAIAASTMNAEQSEIFRRDGEINYSVQSRSGTRYRANAYYSQGSAGLVLRRINHVIPQMRELGLPEKLKDLAVAPRGLLIIVGPTGSGKSTTMATMLEHRNKTLPGHIVTIEDPIEFIYKPRRCIFTQREIGVDTINWQTAVQNAMRQSPDVVCIGEVRSRESMEYAMQLAQTGHLCIFTLHANTAPQSLERILNFYPKEQHNQILID
;
A
#
# COMPACT_ATOMS: atom_id res chain seq x y z
N MET A 1 1.90 -34.40 3.83
CA MET A 1 2.03 -33.63 5.06
C MET A 1 0.63 -33.39 5.55
N ASN A 2 0.36 -33.68 6.81
CA ASN A 2 -0.99 -33.53 7.33
C ASN A 2 -1.24 -32.03 7.59
N THR A 3 -2.38 -31.48 7.17
CA THR A 3 -2.74 -30.07 7.37
C THR A 3 -2.69 -29.66 8.85
N ASP A 4 -2.99 -30.58 9.75
CA ASP A 4 -2.95 -30.37 11.21
C ASP A 4 -1.54 -30.00 11.69
N ASN A 5 -0.49 -30.68 11.21
CA ASN A 5 0.90 -30.39 11.57
C ASN A 5 1.36 -29.00 11.09
N LEU A 6 0.82 -28.51 9.97
CA LEU A 6 1.13 -27.19 9.45
C LEU A 6 0.47 -26.08 10.29
N HIS A 7 -0.75 -26.32 10.76
CA HIS A 7 -1.45 -25.38 11.66
C HIS A 7 -0.76 -25.26 13.02
N ASP A 8 -0.27 -26.36 13.58
CA ASP A 8 0.49 -26.34 14.83
C ASP A 8 1.78 -25.50 14.70
N ILE A 9 2.53 -25.66 13.60
CA ILE A 9 3.73 -24.85 13.31
C ILE A 9 3.39 -23.36 13.20
N LEU A 10 2.28 -23.03 12.52
CA LEU A 10 1.83 -21.64 12.40
C LEU A 10 1.54 -21.04 13.78
N ASP A 11 0.80 -21.76 14.63
CA ASP A 11 0.41 -21.26 15.95
C ASP A 11 1.60 -21.08 16.90
N GLU A 12 2.48 -22.08 16.99
CA GLU A 12 3.70 -21.97 17.80
C GLU A 12 4.58 -20.81 17.32
N THR A 13 4.78 -20.68 16.02
CA THR A 13 5.62 -19.62 15.45
C THR A 13 5.03 -18.23 15.70
N VAL A 14 3.72 -18.05 15.49
CA VAL A 14 3.03 -16.77 15.76
C VAL A 14 3.18 -16.39 17.24
N GLN A 15 3.00 -17.34 18.17
CA GLN A 15 3.15 -17.07 19.61
C GLN A 15 4.56 -16.62 19.94
N VAL A 16 5.58 -17.32 19.45
CA VAL A 16 7.00 -17.00 19.72
C VAL A 16 7.35 -15.60 19.23
N TYR A 17 7.02 -15.27 17.97
CA TYR A 17 7.38 -13.96 17.41
C TYR A 17 6.51 -12.82 17.96
N SER A 18 5.24 -13.06 18.28
CA SER A 18 4.38 -12.07 18.94
C SER A 18 4.88 -11.71 20.35
N GLN A 19 5.36 -12.70 21.12
CA GLN A 19 5.94 -12.47 22.44
C GLN A 19 7.29 -11.73 22.34
N LYS A 20 8.15 -12.11 21.37
CA LYS A 20 9.42 -11.46 21.12
C LYS A 20 9.23 -9.99 20.75
N ASN A 21 8.32 -9.70 19.82
CA ASN A 21 8.01 -8.33 19.41
C ASN A 21 7.38 -7.49 20.54
N LYS A 22 6.65 -8.10 21.50
CA LYS A 22 6.14 -7.40 22.70
C LYS A 22 7.25 -7.09 23.71
N ALA A 23 8.18 -8.01 23.94
CA ALA A 23 9.25 -7.82 24.90
C ALA A 23 10.26 -6.72 24.51
N GLU A 24 10.40 -6.45 23.21
CA GLU A 24 11.27 -5.40 22.68
C GLU A 24 10.54 -4.04 22.51
N SER A 25 9.23 -3.95 22.88
CA SER A 25 8.36 -2.77 22.65
C SER A 25 8.37 -1.71 23.76
N GLU A 26 9.39 -1.66 24.62
CA GLU A 26 9.46 -0.66 25.70
C GLU A 26 9.92 0.75 25.29
N THR A 27 10.19 1.00 24.00
CA THR A 27 10.41 2.36 23.47
C THR A 27 9.62 2.63 22.19
N PRO A 28 8.78 3.68 22.13
CA PRO A 28 7.85 3.91 21.00
C PRO A 28 8.49 4.36 19.67
N ALA A 29 9.80 4.37 19.53
CA ALA A 29 10.49 5.02 18.43
C ALA A 29 11.25 4.12 17.44
N GLU A 30 11.44 2.82 17.71
CA GLU A 30 12.35 1.98 16.90
C GLU A 30 11.92 0.51 16.78
N ILE A 31 10.69 0.19 16.40
CA ILE A 31 10.29 -1.22 16.38
C ILE A 31 9.86 -1.67 15.00
N GLY A 32 10.82 -2.15 14.23
CA GLY A 32 10.57 -3.13 13.19
C GLY A 32 10.36 -4.53 13.80
N ALA A 33 9.39 -5.29 13.31
CA ALA A 33 9.15 -6.65 13.75
C ALA A 33 10.35 -7.55 13.47
N HIS A 34 10.68 -8.43 14.42
CA HIS A 34 11.61 -9.52 14.17
C HIS A 34 10.88 -10.65 13.48
N PHE A 35 11.27 -10.94 12.27
CA PHE A 35 10.80 -12.08 11.51
C PHE A 35 11.62 -13.34 11.78
N HIS A 36 11.30 -14.40 11.06
CA HIS A 36 12.17 -15.57 10.98
C HIS A 36 13.60 -15.13 10.55
N PRO A 37 14.70 -15.63 11.13
CA PRO A 37 16.06 -15.14 10.87
C PRO A 37 16.48 -15.15 9.38
N LEU A 38 15.94 -16.07 8.61
CA LEU A 38 16.15 -16.10 7.17
C LEU A 38 15.46 -14.91 6.50
N LEU A 39 14.23 -14.58 6.90
CA LEU A 39 13.47 -13.48 6.33
C LEU A 39 14.07 -12.12 6.68
N ASP A 40 14.57 -11.94 7.91
CA ASP A 40 15.28 -10.72 8.29
C ASP A 40 16.47 -10.46 7.36
N ARG A 41 17.31 -11.49 7.12
CA ARG A 41 18.45 -11.38 6.17
C ARG A 41 18.01 -11.12 4.74
N LEU A 42 16.88 -11.70 4.32
CA LEU A 42 16.33 -11.44 2.97
C LEU A 42 15.84 -10.01 2.84
N CYS A 43 15.23 -9.44 3.86
CA CYS A 43 14.83 -8.02 3.89
C CYS A 43 16.04 -7.11 3.75
N GLU A 44 17.11 -7.33 4.54
CA GLU A 44 18.37 -6.57 4.44
C GLU A 44 18.98 -6.67 3.03
N THR A 45 19.01 -7.89 2.46
CA THR A 45 19.53 -8.12 1.10
C THR A 45 18.66 -7.45 0.04
N ALA A 46 17.34 -7.51 0.17
CA ALA A 46 16.38 -6.87 -0.73
C ALA A 46 16.52 -5.35 -0.72
N GLU A 47 16.75 -4.76 0.44
CA GLU A 47 17.02 -3.33 0.59
C GLU A 47 18.33 -2.92 -0.08
N ALA A 48 19.41 -3.65 0.21
CA ALA A 48 20.74 -3.38 -0.36
C ALA A 48 20.77 -3.50 -1.89
N GLN A 49 20.03 -4.46 -2.45
CA GLN A 49 19.96 -4.71 -3.90
C GLN A 49 18.80 -3.99 -4.59
N ASN A 50 18.05 -3.16 -3.88
CA ASN A 50 16.87 -2.46 -4.40
C ASN A 50 15.84 -3.41 -5.03
N ALA A 51 15.64 -4.59 -4.42
CA ALA A 51 14.65 -5.55 -4.88
C ALA A 51 13.22 -5.02 -4.64
N SER A 52 12.31 -5.32 -5.54
CA SER A 52 10.89 -4.96 -5.43
C SER A 52 10.09 -5.94 -4.59
N ASP A 53 10.41 -7.24 -4.68
CA ASP A 53 9.66 -8.29 -4.02
C ASP A 53 10.62 -9.36 -3.45
N ILE A 54 10.18 -9.99 -2.34
CA ILE A 54 10.75 -11.20 -1.76
C ILE A 54 9.73 -12.32 -1.95
N LEU A 55 10.14 -13.44 -2.50
CA LEU A 55 9.28 -14.60 -2.77
C LEU A 55 9.76 -15.81 -1.97
N ILE A 56 8.84 -16.40 -1.21
CA ILE A 56 9.04 -17.59 -0.39
C ILE A 56 8.07 -18.67 -0.86
N SER A 57 8.59 -19.76 -1.40
CA SER A 57 7.80 -20.87 -1.92
C SER A 57 8.46 -22.20 -1.65
N LYS A 58 7.66 -23.26 -1.37
CA LYS A 58 8.15 -24.61 -1.18
C LYS A 58 8.83 -25.15 -2.45
N GLY A 59 9.90 -25.87 -2.27
CA GLY A 59 10.63 -26.55 -3.36
C GLY A 59 11.52 -25.62 -4.19
N PHE A 60 11.64 -24.35 -3.80
CA PHE A 60 12.48 -23.37 -4.47
C PHE A 60 13.30 -22.55 -3.45
N PRO A 61 14.52 -22.09 -3.79
CA PRO A 61 15.27 -21.17 -2.95
C PRO A 61 14.50 -19.86 -2.74
N PRO A 62 14.60 -19.21 -1.56
CA PRO A 62 14.10 -17.85 -1.41
C PRO A 62 14.59 -16.97 -2.55
N SER A 63 13.74 -16.12 -3.09
CA SER A 63 14.08 -15.37 -4.29
C SER A 63 13.73 -13.89 -4.14
N LEU A 64 14.55 -13.05 -4.74
CA LEU A 64 14.32 -11.61 -4.85
C LEU A 64 13.91 -11.25 -6.27
N LYS A 65 13.03 -10.28 -6.42
CA LYS A 65 12.72 -9.68 -7.72
C LYS A 65 13.48 -8.37 -7.87
N ILE A 66 14.47 -8.36 -8.77
CA ILE A 66 15.35 -7.23 -9.01
C ILE A 66 15.21 -6.84 -10.48
N ASN A 67 14.87 -5.59 -10.77
CA ASN A 67 14.64 -5.10 -12.14
C ASN A 67 13.71 -6.01 -12.96
N SER A 68 12.63 -6.47 -12.33
CA SER A 68 11.64 -7.41 -12.89
C SER A 68 12.15 -8.83 -13.13
N ALA A 69 13.42 -9.15 -12.87
CA ALA A 69 13.98 -10.49 -12.95
C ALA A 69 13.94 -11.20 -11.60
N LEU A 70 13.57 -12.48 -11.61
CA LEU A 70 13.62 -13.34 -10.43
C LEU A 70 15.05 -13.82 -10.20
N THR A 71 15.59 -13.53 -9.01
CA THR A 71 16.98 -13.85 -8.61
C THR A 71 16.95 -14.78 -7.40
N PRO A 72 17.16 -16.11 -7.58
CA PRO A 72 17.26 -17.03 -6.46
C PRO A 72 18.45 -16.69 -5.57
N GLN A 73 18.26 -16.80 -4.26
CA GLN A 73 19.29 -16.55 -3.27
C GLN A 73 20.11 -17.84 -3.00
N PRO A 74 21.34 -17.75 -2.45
CA PRO A 74 22.25 -18.89 -2.30
C PRO A 74 21.87 -19.85 -1.16
N GLN A 75 20.58 -20.03 -0.89
CA GLN A 75 20.04 -20.97 0.08
C GLN A 75 19.51 -22.23 -0.62
N LYS A 76 19.29 -23.29 0.16
CA LYS A 76 18.60 -24.49 -0.34
C LYS A 76 17.13 -24.20 -0.64
N ALA A 77 16.53 -25.04 -1.47
CA ALA A 77 15.10 -25.07 -1.67
C ALA A 77 14.37 -25.28 -0.33
N LEU A 78 13.37 -24.47 -0.06
CA LEU A 78 12.64 -24.48 1.20
C LEU A 78 11.68 -25.66 1.29
N THR A 79 11.55 -26.23 2.47
CA THR A 79 10.50 -27.22 2.81
C THR A 79 9.19 -26.52 3.10
N GLY A 80 8.07 -27.29 3.15
CA GLY A 80 6.77 -26.73 3.52
C GLY A 80 6.70 -26.25 4.98
N GLU A 81 7.49 -26.84 5.87
CA GLU A 81 7.62 -26.41 7.27
C GLU A 81 8.35 -25.08 7.39
N GLU A 82 9.45 -24.94 6.65
CA GLU A 82 10.21 -23.68 6.62
C GLU A 82 9.38 -22.53 6.05
N THR A 83 8.64 -22.76 4.96
CA THR A 83 7.77 -21.70 4.40
C THR A 83 6.64 -21.33 5.33
N ALA A 84 6.05 -22.29 6.05
CA ALA A 84 5.03 -22.04 7.05
C ALA A 84 5.57 -21.23 8.23
N ALA A 85 6.72 -21.61 8.78
CA ALA A 85 7.37 -20.87 9.87
C ALA A 85 7.73 -19.44 9.46
N ILE A 86 8.22 -19.24 8.23
CA ILE A 86 8.54 -17.91 7.70
C ILE A 86 7.26 -17.07 7.57
N ALA A 87 6.18 -17.62 6.98
CA ALA A 87 4.92 -16.90 6.85
C ALA A 87 4.32 -16.55 8.22
N ALA A 88 4.29 -17.49 9.15
CA ALA A 88 3.77 -17.31 10.50
C ALA A 88 4.52 -16.20 11.27
N SER A 89 5.84 -16.09 11.07
CA SER A 89 6.64 -15.05 11.74
C SER A 89 6.26 -13.62 11.35
N THR A 90 5.49 -13.44 10.28
CA THR A 90 5.05 -12.13 9.80
C THR A 90 3.61 -11.78 10.22
N MET A 91 2.89 -12.70 10.88
CA MET A 91 1.48 -12.56 11.24
C MET A 91 1.28 -12.36 12.74
N ASN A 92 0.27 -11.61 13.11
CA ASN A 92 -0.30 -11.64 14.45
C ASN A 92 -1.33 -12.80 14.57
N ALA A 93 -1.89 -12.99 15.79
CA ALA A 93 -2.83 -14.08 16.05
C ALA A 93 -4.11 -14.00 15.20
N GLU A 94 -4.67 -12.80 15.02
CA GLU A 94 -5.88 -12.58 14.21
C GLU A 94 -5.60 -12.87 12.72
N GLN A 95 -4.49 -12.38 12.20
CA GLN A 95 -4.07 -12.64 10.82
C GLN A 95 -3.82 -14.12 10.55
N SER A 96 -3.23 -14.83 11.51
CA SER A 96 -3.02 -16.27 11.42
C SER A 96 -4.34 -17.04 11.38
N GLU A 97 -5.34 -16.63 12.17
CA GLU A 97 -6.67 -17.23 12.16
C GLU A 97 -7.40 -17.02 10.82
N ILE A 98 -7.34 -15.81 10.28
CA ILE A 98 -7.87 -15.49 8.94
C ILE A 98 -7.18 -16.34 7.89
N PHE A 99 -5.84 -16.43 7.93
CA PHE A 99 -5.06 -17.21 6.97
C PHE A 99 -5.43 -18.70 6.99
N ARG A 100 -5.61 -19.30 8.18
CA ARG A 100 -6.04 -20.69 8.31
C ARG A 100 -7.45 -20.93 7.77
N ARG A 101 -8.36 -19.97 8.02
CA ARG A 101 -9.76 -20.08 7.60
C ARG A 101 -9.94 -19.89 6.11
N ASP A 102 -9.33 -18.84 5.55
CA ASP A 102 -9.61 -18.37 4.20
C ASP A 102 -8.57 -18.87 3.16
N GLY A 103 -7.40 -19.37 3.63
CA GLY A 103 -6.33 -19.90 2.79
C GLY A 103 -5.42 -18.85 2.18
N GLU A 104 -5.74 -17.57 2.32
CA GLU A 104 -4.93 -16.43 1.88
C GLU A 104 -5.23 -15.19 2.71
N ILE A 105 -4.24 -14.30 2.81
CA ILE A 105 -4.40 -13.02 3.50
C ILE A 105 -3.43 -11.98 2.94
N ASN A 106 -3.90 -10.73 2.84
CA ASN A 106 -3.09 -9.54 2.55
C ASN A 106 -2.98 -8.69 3.80
N TYR A 107 -1.77 -8.23 4.12
CA TYR A 107 -1.49 -7.39 5.29
C TYR A 107 -0.21 -6.60 5.09
N SER A 108 0.03 -5.61 5.93
CA SER A 108 1.28 -4.83 5.94
C SER A 108 2.17 -5.29 7.07
N VAL A 109 3.48 -5.36 6.82
CA VAL A 109 4.50 -5.64 7.83
C VAL A 109 5.65 -4.64 7.72
N GLN A 110 6.37 -4.46 8.82
CA GLN A 110 7.56 -3.62 8.86
C GLN A 110 8.75 -4.43 9.32
N SER A 111 9.85 -4.41 8.53
CA SER A 111 11.09 -5.09 8.89
C SER A 111 11.80 -4.34 10.02
N ARG A 112 12.81 -5.00 10.60
CA ARG A 112 13.65 -4.42 11.65
C ARG A 112 14.35 -3.13 11.22
N SER A 113 14.68 -2.97 9.95
CA SER A 113 15.25 -1.75 9.38
C SER A 113 14.24 -0.59 9.25
N GLY A 114 12.95 -0.83 9.55
CA GLY A 114 11.88 0.15 9.37
C GLY A 114 11.25 0.13 7.97
N THR A 115 11.73 -0.72 7.06
CA THR A 115 11.14 -0.83 5.71
C THR A 115 9.79 -1.54 5.78
N ARG A 116 8.77 -0.92 5.19
CA ARG A 116 7.43 -1.51 5.09
C ARG A 116 7.32 -2.40 3.86
N TYR A 117 6.62 -3.51 4.04
CA TYR A 117 6.27 -4.46 2.99
C TYR A 117 4.77 -4.73 3.01
N ARG A 118 4.20 -4.87 1.82
CA ARG A 118 2.90 -5.52 1.65
C ARG A 118 3.14 -7.02 1.57
N ALA A 119 2.53 -7.76 2.47
CA ALA A 119 2.59 -9.21 2.53
C ALA A 119 1.33 -9.82 1.90
N ASN A 120 1.52 -10.83 1.08
CA ASN A 120 0.49 -11.75 0.65
C ASN A 120 0.92 -13.16 1.03
N ALA A 121 0.23 -13.76 1.99
CA ALA A 121 0.41 -15.17 2.33
C ALA A 121 -0.72 -15.98 1.72
N TYR A 122 -0.40 -17.17 1.21
CA TYR A 122 -1.35 -18.03 0.49
C TYR A 122 -0.95 -19.50 0.62
N TYR A 123 -1.91 -20.41 0.45
CA TYR A 123 -1.62 -21.82 0.30
C TYR A 123 -1.49 -22.20 -1.18
N SER A 124 -0.47 -22.99 -1.49
CA SER A 124 -0.26 -23.63 -2.78
C SER A 124 0.15 -25.07 -2.59
N GLN A 125 -0.59 -26.01 -3.16
CA GLN A 125 -0.35 -27.45 -3.05
C GLN A 125 -0.15 -27.92 -1.59
N GLY A 126 -1.00 -27.43 -0.69
CA GLY A 126 -0.97 -27.76 0.75
C GLY A 126 0.24 -27.23 1.51
N SER A 127 0.92 -26.23 0.99
CA SER A 127 2.05 -25.57 1.68
C SER A 127 1.87 -24.06 1.66
N ALA A 128 2.30 -23.39 2.72
CA ALA A 128 2.26 -21.94 2.78
C ALA A 128 3.29 -21.31 1.86
N GLY A 129 2.93 -20.23 1.18
CA GLY A 129 3.81 -19.33 0.45
C GLY A 129 3.65 -17.91 0.95
N LEU A 130 4.66 -17.07 0.70
CA LEU A 130 4.65 -15.66 1.10
C LEU A 130 5.32 -14.82 0.02
N VAL A 131 4.68 -13.74 -0.35
CA VAL A 131 5.28 -12.67 -1.17
C VAL A 131 5.27 -11.38 -0.37
N LEU A 132 6.45 -10.78 -0.23
CA LEU A 132 6.59 -9.45 0.38
C LEU A 132 6.96 -8.46 -0.72
N ARG A 133 6.09 -7.50 -0.99
CA ARG A 133 6.36 -6.37 -1.88
C ARG A 133 6.82 -5.18 -1.08
N ARG A 134 8.00 -4.67 -1.38
CA ARG A 134 8.57 -3.52 -0.70
C ARG A 134 7.83 -2.24 -1.06
N ILE A 135 7.44 -1.47 -0.04
CA ILE A 135 6.85 -0.13 -0.21
C ILE A 135 7.98 0.88 -0.30
N ASN A 136 7.97 1.69 -1.34
CA ASN A 136 9.03 2.66 -1.58
C ASN A 136 8.95 3.85 -0.61
N HIS A 137 10.09 4.21 -0.02
CA HIS A 137 10.25 5.42 0.80
C HIS A 137 10.84 6.59 0.01
N VAL A 138 11.41 6.32 -1.17
CA VAL A 138 12.03 7.35 -2.00
C VAL A 138 11.03 7.82 -3.03
N ILE A 139 10.54 9.04 -2.86
CA ILE A 139 9.66 9.71 -3.81
C ILE A 139 10.56 10.48 -4.78
N PRO A 140 10.56 10.16 -6.08
CA PRO A 140 11.39 10.86 -7.07
C PRO A 140 10.96 12.31 -7.22
N GLN A 141 11.83 13.15 -7.74
CA GLN A 141 11.48 14.54 -8.04
C GLN A 141 10.74 14.63 -9.40
N MET A 142 9.81 15.58 -9.54
CA MET A 142 9.04 15.76 -10.77
C MET A 142 9.96 15.91 -12.01
N ARG A 143 11.09 16.62 -11.88
CA ARG A 143 12.06 16.80 -12.95
C ARG A 143 12.72 15.50 -13.42
N GLU A 144 12.96 14.57 -12.48
CA GLU A 144 13.57 13.26 -12.77
C GLU A 144 12.64 12.38 -13.60
N LEU A 145 11.33 12.61 -13.46
CA LEU A 145 10.28 11.93 -14.20
C LEU A 145 9.89 12.66 -15.50
N GLY A 146 10.51 13.79 -15.82
CA GLY A 146 10.15 14.59 -16.99
C GLY A 146 8.75 15.19 -16.91
N LEU A 147 8.19 15.36 -15.71
CA LEU A 147 6.84 15.88 -15.52
C LEU A 147 6.77 17.39 -15.76
N PRO A 148 5.68 17.92 -16.37
CA PRO A 148 5.51 19.34 -16.62
C PRO A 148 5.56 20.18 -15.32
N GLU A 149 6.25 21.32 -15.36
CA GLU A 149 6.33 22.26 -14.23
C GLU A 149 4.95 22.73 -13.72
N LYS A 150 3.95 22.77 -14.61
CA LYS A 150 2.57 23.14 -14.26
C LYS A 150 1.98 22.25 -13.14
N LEU A 151 2.44 21.03 -12.99
CA LEU A 151 2.00 20.16 -11.89
C LEU A 151 2.38 20.67 -10.51
N LYS A 152 3.43 21.51 -10.40
CA LYS A 152 3.79 22.17 -9.15
C LYS A 152 2.72 23.16 -8.72
N ASP A 153 2.18 23.96 -9.67
CA ASP A 153 1.10 24.91 -9.38
C ASP A 153 -0.18 24.18 -8.97
N LEU A 154 -0.49 23.07 -9.66
CA LEU A 154 -1.66 22.26 -9.34
C LEU A 154 -1.53 21.58 -7.96
N ALA A 155 -0.32 21.14 -7.59
CA ALA A 155 -0.07 20.52 -6.28
C ALA A 155 -0.29 21.47 -5.11
N VAL A 156 -0.09 22.76 -5.31
CA VAL A 156 -0.27 23.81 -4.29
C VAL A 156 -1.59 24.56 -4.40
N ALA A 157 -2.47 24.16 -5.32
CA ALA A 157 -3.79 24.74 -5.44
C ALA A 157 -4.55 24.66 -4.11
N PRO A 158 -5.31 25.69 -3.74
CA PRO A 158 -6.05 25.72 -2.48
C PRO A 158 -7.23 24.76 -2.46
N ARG A 159 -7.85 24.51 -3.61
CA ARG A 159 -9.03 23.64 -3.78
C ARG A 159 -9.20 23.20 -5.22
N GLY A 160 -10.02 22.20 -5.44
CA GLY A 160 -10.40 21.70 -6.77
C GLY A 160 -10.32 20.20 -6.88
N LEU A 161 -10.64 19.68 -8.04
CA LEU A 161 -10.61 18.28 -8.37
C LEU A 161 -9.48 18.02 -9.37
N LEU A 162 -8.55 17.14 -9.02
CA LEU A 162 -7.44 16.75 -9.88
C LEU A 162 -7.48 15.25 -10.14
N ILE A 163 -7.58 14.88 -11.40
CA ILE A 163 -7.72 13.48 -11.81
C ILE A 163 -6.47 13.06 -12.57
N ILE A 164 -5.76 12.05 -12.07
CA ILE A 164 -4.59 11.47 -12.73
C ILE A 164 -5.02 10.17 -13.42
N VAL A 165 -4.94 10.14 -14.75
CA VAL A 165 -5.43 9.02 -15.55
C VAL A 165 -4.29 8.30 -16.27
N GLY A 166 -4.49 7.03 -16.54
CA GLY A 166 -3.55 6.18 -17.27
C GLY A 166 -3.78 4.69 -17.01
N PRO A 167 -3.21 3.80 -17.82
CA PRO A 167 -3.24 2.36 -17.58
C PRO A 167 -2.44 1.97 -16.33
N THR A 168 -2.55 0.71 -15.90
CA THR A 168 -1.73 0.16 -14.81
C THR A 168 -0.24 0.27 -15.17
N GLY A 169 0.58 0.69 -14.20
CA GLY A 169 2.02 0.84 -14.42
C GLY A 169 2.46 2.11 -15.16
N SER A 170 1.53 3.02 -15.52
CA SER A 170 1.86 4.26 -16.23
C SER A 170 2.47 5.36 -15.34
N GLY A 171 2.63 5.12 -14.05
CA GLY A 171 3.20 6.10 -13.12
C GLY A 171 2.18 7.02 -12.43
N LYS A 172 0.89 6.70 -12.42
CA LYS A 172 -0.15 7.51 -11.75
C LYS A 172 0.16 7.78 -10.29
N SER A 173 0.37 6.74 -9.50
CA SER A 173 0.68 6.84 -8.07
C SER A 173 2.01 7.56 -7.84
N THR A 174 3.01 7.34 -8.69
CA THR A 174 4.28 8.04 -8.63
C THR A 174 4.11 9.53 -8.91
N THR A 175 3.31 9.89 -9.92
CA THR A 175 2.97 11.30 -10.23
C THR A 175 2.25 11.95 -9.06
N MET A 176 1.24 11.29 -8.49
CA MET A 176 0.54 11.77 -7.30
C MET A 176 1.52 11.97 -6.13
N ALA A 177 2.37 10.97 -5.88
CA ALA A 177 3.35 11.04 -4.79
C ALA A 177 4.31 12.23 -4.93
N THR A 178 4.83 12.50 -6.13
CA THR A 178 5.72 13.66 -6.36
C THR A 178 5.01 14.99 -6.18
N MET A 179 3.71 15.07 -6.53
CA MET A 179 2.90 16.28 -6.30
C MET A 179 2.68 16.52 -4.81
N LEU A 180 2.32 15.49 -4.04
CA LEU A 180 2.15 15.58 -2.60
C LEU A 180 3.45 15.91 -1.89
N GLU A 181 4.57 15.33 -2.28
CA GLU A 181 5.89 15.66 -1.74
C GLU A 181 6.30 17.11 -2.07
N HIS A 182 5.95 17.64 -3.26
CA HIS A 182 6.16 19.03 -3.58
C HIS A 182 5.34 19.93 -2.64
N ARG A 183 4.06 19.67 -2.42
CA ARG A 183 3.21 20.42 -1.47
C ARG A 183 3.78 20.34 -0.06
N ASN A 184 4.18 19.16 0.39
CA ASN A 184 4.80 18.90 1.69
C ASN A 184 6.06 19.77 1.93
N LYS A 185 6.82 20.07 0.89
CA LYS A 185 8.00 20.96 0.97
C LYS A 185 7.65 22.44 0.90
N THR A 186 6.50 22.79 0.33
CA THR A 186 6.19 24.16 -0.08
C THR A 186 5.21 24.83 0.88
N LEU A 187 4.13 24.19 1.28
CA LEU A 187 3.05 24.76 2.07
C LEU A 187 2.79 23.96 3.35
N PRO A 188 2.45 24.65 4.46
CA PRO A 188 1.90 23.95 5.63
C PRO A 188 0.49 23.46 5.33
N GLY A 189 0.08 22.38 5.98
CA GLY A 189 -1.28 21.85 5.87
C GLY A 189 -1.41 20.40 6.32
N HIS A 190 -2.60 19.86 6.17
CA HIS A 190 -2.91 18.47 6.48
C HIS A 190 -3.31 17.72 5.21
N ILE A 191 -2.58 16.66 4.90
CA ILE A 191 -2.81 15.78 3.76
C ILE A 191 -3.33 14.45 4.28
N VAL A 192 -4.52 14.06 3.86
CA VAL A 192 -5.09 12.75 4.15
C VAL A 192 -5.01 11.92 2.88
N THR A 193 -4.41 10.73 2.95
CA THR A 193 -4.43 9.76 1.85
C THR A 193 -5.25 8.53 2.24
N ILE A 194 -5.98 8.00 1.28
CA ILE A 194 -6.76 6.76 1.40
C ILE A 194 -6.32 5.87 0.25
N GLU A 195 -5.71 4.74 0.56
CA GLU A 195 -4.98 3.92 -0.40
C GLU A 195 -5.29 2.42 -0.22
N ASP A 196 -5.17 1.65 -1.29
CA ASP A 196 -5.35 0.20 -1.28
C ASP A 196 -4.37 -0.47 -2.27
N PRO A 197 -3.15 -0.75 -1.77
CA PRO A 197 -2.52 -0.35 -0.50
C PRO A 197 -1.77 0.99 -0.59
N ILE A 198 -1.14 1.40 0.53
CA ILE A 198 -0.17 2.50 0.54
C ILE A 198 1.04 2.13 -0.33
N GLU A 199 1.35 2.97 -1.34
CA GLU A 199 2.48 2.74 -2.26
C GLU A 199 3.73 3.54 -1.88
N PHE A 200 3.58 4.69 -1.23
CA PHE A 200 4.67 5.56 -0.78
C PHE A 200 4.45 6.02 0.65
N ILE A 201 5.52 6.05 1.45
CA ILE A 201 5.49 6.61 2.79
C ILE A 201 6.06 8.03 2.75
N TYR A 202 5.26 8.99 3.20
CA TYR A 202 5.66 10.39 3.25
C TYR A 202 6.31 10.72 4.60
N LYS A 203 7.45 11.41 4.53
CA LYS A 203 8.06 12.00 5.74
C LYS A 203 7.47 13.39 5.94
N PRO A 204 6.80 13.68 7.07
CA PRO A 204 6.27 15.00 7.37
C PRO A 204 7.37 16.07 7.31
N ARG A 205 7.09 17.22 6.64
CA ARG A 205 7.96 18.40 6.58
C ARG A 205 7.20 19.63 7.00
N ARG A 206 6.45 20.24 6.07
CA ARG A 206 5.53 21.35 6.34
C ARG A 206 4.09 20.87 6.48
N CYS A 207 3.76 19.69 5.95
CA CYS A 207 2.45 19.07 6.08
C CYS A 207 2.46 17.96 7.13
N ILE A 208 1.32 17.80 7.80
CA ILE A 208 0.97 16.59 8.52
C ILE A 208 0.41 15.60 7.49
N PHE A 209 0.80 14.34 7.58
CA PHE A 209 0.25 13.26 6.75
C PHE A 209 -0.55 12.30 7.61
N THR A 210 -1.78 12.02 7.18
CA THR A 210 -2.61 10.92 7.67
C THR A 210 -2.82 9.96 6.52
N GLN A 211 -1.99 8.91 6.46
CA GLN A 211 -2.09 7.85 5.44
C GLN A 211 -2.94 6.71 6.00
N ARG A 212 -3.98 6.31 5.25
CA ARG A 212 -4.93 5.28 5.67
C ARG A 212 -5.03 4.19 4.61
N GLU A 213 -4.72 2.98 5.00
CA GLU A 213 -4.81 1.79 4.14
C GLU A 213 -6.14 1.08 4.34
N ILE A 214 -6.83 0.75 3.24
CA ILE A 214 -8.07 -0.04 3.27
C ILE A 214 -7.77 -1.45 3.79
N GLY A 215 -8.59 -1.93 4.71
CA GLY A 215 -8.43 -3.25 5.33
C GLY A 215 -7.41 -3.30 6.48
N VAL A 216 -6.66 -2.20 6.72
CA VAL A 216 -5.70 -2.07 7.82
C VAL A 216 -6.12 -0.94 8.77
N ASP A 217 -6.17 0.28 8.28
CA ASP A 217 -6.49 1.49 9.05
C ASP A 217 -7.97 1.88 8.96
N THR A 218 -8.68 1.33 8.00
CA THR A 218 -10.10 1.61 7.72
C THR A 218 -10.76 0.43 7.01
N ILE A 219 -12.04 0.23 7.27
CA ILE A 219 -12.77 -0.96 6.80
C ILE A 219 -12.97 -0.93 5.28
N ASN A 220 -13.32 0.24 4.72
CA ASN A 220 -13.61 0.40 3.30
C ASN A 220 -13.45 1.85 2.84
N TRP A 221 -13.49 2.07 1.54
CA TRP A 221 -13.36 3.38 0.89
C TRP A 221 -14.39 4.39 1.39
N GLN A 222 -15.66 4.00 1.46
CA GLN A 222 -16.75 4.89 1.86
C GLN A 222 -16.54 5.45 3.26
N THR A 223 -16.29 4.57 4.24
CA THR A 223 -16.00 4.96 5.62
C THR A 223 -14.77 5.85 5.72
N ALA A 224 -13.72 5.52 4.97
CA ALA A 224 -12.48 6.29 4.98
C ALA A 224 -12.69 7.72 4.48
N VAL A 225 -13.35 7.90 3.32
CA VAL A 225 -13.55 9.22 2.71
C VAL A 225 -14.52 10.07 3.53
N GLN A 226 -15.61 9.48 4.04
CA GLN A 226 -16.54 10.20 4.95
C GLN A 226 -15.83 10.73 6.20
N ASN A 227 -14.94 9.94 6.79
CA ASN A 227 -14.21 10.37 7.99
C ASN A 227 -13.08 11.36 7.65
N ALA A 228 -12.47 11.30 6.46
CA ALA A 228 -11.46 12.24 6.03
C ALA A 228 -11.98 13.69 6.07
N MET A 229 -13.24 13.92 5.68
CA MET A 229 -13.89 15.26 5.74
C MET A 229 -13.93 15.86 7.16
N ARG A 230 -13.89 15.01 8.20
CA ARG A 230 -13.92 15.42 9.61
C ARG A 230 -12.55 15.60 10.24
N GLN A 231 -11.49 15.33 9.47
CA GLN A 231 -10.11 15.42 9.93
C GLN A 231 -9.44 16.76 9.62
N SER A 232 -10.24 17.75 9.17
CA SER A 232 -9.76 19.08 8.76
C SER A 232 -8.61 19.02 7.74
N PRO A 233 -8.76 18.29 6.62
CA PRO A 233 -7.73 18.18 5.60
C PRO A 233 -7.68 19.44 4.73
N ASP A 234 -6.50 19.83 4.27
CA ASP A 234 -6.33 20.75 3.14
C ASP A 234 -6.36 20.00 1.81
N VAL A 235 -5.86 18.74 1.84
CA VAL A 235 -5.81 17.85 0.67
C VAL A 235 -6.30 16.47 1.05
N VAL A 236 -7.18 15.92 0.24
CA VAL A 236 -7.58 14.50 0.33
C VAL A 236 -7.14 13.79 -0.95
N CYS A 237 -6.35 12.73 -0.78
CA CYS A 237 -5.94 11.88 -1.88
C CYS A 237 -6.66 10.54 -1.80
N ILE A 238 -7.34 10.17 -2.88
CA ILE A 238 -7.98 8.87 -3.03
C ILE A 238 -7.14 8.07 -4.02
N GLY A 239 -6.51 6.99 -3.57
CA GLY A 239 -5.60 6.20 -4.39
C GLY A 239 -6.22 5.83 -5.73
N GLU A 240 -7.48 5.34 -5.72
CA GLU A 240 -8.23 5.04 -6.92
C GLU A 240 -9.75 5.19 -6.69
N VAL A 241 -10.44 5.84 -7.62
CA VAL A 241 -11.91 5.90 -7.66
C VAL A 241 -12.44 4.79 -8.55
N ARG A 242 -13.21 3.86 -7.96
CA ARG A 242 -13.76 2.68 -8.64
C ARG A 242 -15.29 2.63 -8.65
N SER A 243 -15.96 3.45 -7.86
CA SER A 243 -17.41 3.43 -7.69
C SER A 243 -18.02 4.82 -7.72
N ARG A 244 -19.34 4.85 -7.93
CA ARG A 244 -20.15 6.06 -7.87
C ARG A 244 -19.99 6.79 -6.53
N GLU A 245 -20.08 6.06 -5.44
CA GLU A 245 -20.03 6.62 -4.09
C GLU A 245 -18.67 7.31 -3.83
N SER A 246 -17.57 6.68 -4.25
CA SER A 246 -16.23 7.27 -4.13
C SER A 246 -16.10 8.54 -4.97
N MET A 247 -16.73 8.57 -6.16
CA MET A 247 -16.75 9.76 -7.04
C MET A 247 -17.56 10.90 -6.42
N GLU A 248 -18.75 10.61 -5.88
CA GLU A 248 -19.60 11.61 -5.23
C GLU A 248 -18.87 12.28 -4.06
N TYR A 249 -18.17 11.51 -3.23
CA TYR A 249 -17.36 12.08 -2.15
C TYR A 249 -16.19 12.92 -2.65
N ALA A 250 -15.52 12.49 -3.73
CA ALA A 250 -14.43 13.27 -4.32
C ALA A 250 -14.92 14.63 -4.84
N MET A 251 -16.06 14.65 -5.51
CA MET A 251 -16.72 15.88 -5.96
C MET A 251 -17.14 16.76 -4.78
N GLN A 252 -17.77 16.19 -3.76
CA GLN A 252 -18.18 16.91 -2.55
C GLN A 252 -16.97 17.57 -1.83
N LEU A 253 -15.85 16.87 -1.71
CA LEU A 253 -14.60 17.42 -1.17
C LEU A 253 -14.15 18.65 -1.96
N ALA A 254 -14.12 18.56 -3.28
CA ALA A 254 -13.72 19.67 -4.14
C ALA A 254 -14.67 20.87 -4.03
N GLN A 255 -15.98 20.65 -4.00
CA GLN A 255 -17.01 21.67 -3.86
C GLN A 255 -16.97 22.35 -2.48
N THR A 256 -16.60 21.61 -1.43
CA THR A 256 -16.51 22.15 -0.05
C THR A 256 -15.18 22.84 0.26
N GLY A 257 -14.35 23.09 -0.73
CA GLY A 257 -13.16 23.94 -0.60
C GLY A 257 -11.84 23.20 -0.37
N HIS A 258 -11.82 21.88 -0.52
CA HIS A 258 -10.61 21.06 -0.38
C HIS A 258 -9.97 20.79 -1.74
N LEU A 259 -8.69 20.51 -1.78
CA LEU A 259 -8.03 19.91 -2.96
C LEU A 259 -8.22 18.40 -2.88
N CYS A 260 -9.00 17.84 -3.80
CA CYS A 260 -9.16 16.41 -3.94
C CYS A 260 -8.33 15.91 -5.13
N ILE A 261 -7.45 14.93 -4.89
CA ILE A 261 -6.62 14.30 -5.93
C ILE A 261 -6.94 12.82 -5.95
N PHE A 262 -7.23 12.25 -7.13
CA PHE A 262 -7.41 10.82 -7.24
C PHE A 262 -6.89 10.24 -8.55
N THR A 263 -6.70 8.92 -8.58
CA THR A 263 -6.38 8.22 -9.81
C THR A 263 -7.61 7.53 -10.39
N LEU A 264 -7.64 7.43 -11.70
CA LEU A 264 -8.66 6.71 -12.43
C LEU A 264 -8.02 5.89 -13.56
N HIS A 265 -8.47 4.65 -13.74
CA HIS A 265 -8.04 3.84 -14.87
C HIS A 265 -8.78 4.26 -16.14
N ALA A 266 -8.13 5.06 -16.98
CA ALA A 266 -8.55 5.42 -18.32
C ALA A 266 -7.31 5.67 -19.16
N ASN A 267 -7.36 5.42 -20.46
CA ASN A 267 -6.19 5.61 -21.33
C ASN A 267 -5.96 7.07 -21.72
N THR A 268 -7.03 7.86 -21.75
CA THR A 268 -7.00 9.29 -22.13
C THR A 268 -7.90 10.13 -21.23
N ALA A 269 -7.66 11.45 -21.20
CA ALA A 269 -8.52 12.37 -20.46
C ALA A 269 -10.00 12.36 -20.93
N PRO A 270 -10.34 12.34 -22.23
CA PRO A 270 -11.73 12.18 -22.67
C PRO A 270 -12.37 10.89 -22.16
N GLN A 271 -11.65 9.74 -22.24
CA GLN A 271 -12.17 8.48 -21.73
C GLN A 271 -12.39 8.49 -20.21
N SER A 272 -11.65 9.31 -19.46
CA SER A 272 -11.90 9.44 -18.02
C SER A 272 -13.25 10.11 -17.74
N LEU A 273 -13.66 11.09 -18.52
CA LEU A 273 -14.98 11.70 -18.40
C LEU A 273 -16.09 10.70 -18.73
N GLU A 274 -15.95 9.92 -19.81
CA GLU A 274 -16.90 8.87 -20.14
C GLU A 274 -16.99 7.84 -18.99
N ARG A 275 -15.85 7.46 -18.41
CA ARG A 275 -15.81 6.51 -17.28
C ARG A 275 -16.51 7.07 -16.05
N ILE A 276 -16.32 8.35 -15.74
CA ILE A 276 -17.02 9.03 -14.63
C ILE A 276 -18.52 9.03 -14.92
N LEU A 277 -18.94 9.41 -16.12
CA LEU A 277 -20.35 9.41 -16.49
C LEU A 277 -20.99 8.02 -16.40
N ASN A 278 -20.24 6.95 -16.70
CA ASN A 278 -20.72 5.57 -16.57
C ASN A 278 -21.00 5.13 -15.13
N PHE A 279 -20.57 5.87 -14.11
CA PHE A 279 -20.99 5.65 -12.73
C PHE A 279 -22.44 6.12 -12.47
N TYR A 280 -23.02 6.93 -13.38
CA TYR A 280 -24.29 7.59 -13.19
C TYR A 280 -25.31 7.20 -14.26
N PRO A 281 -26.62 7.22 -13.95
CA PRO A 281 -27.67 7.11 -14.97
C PRO A 281 -27.57 8.24 -15.99
N LYS A 282 -27.97 7.96 -17.23
CA LYS A 282 -27.86 8.94 -18.37
C LYS A 282 -28.55 10.27 -18.08
N GLU A 283 -29.64 10.23 -17.35
CA GLU A 283 -30.44 11.41 -16.96
C GLU A 283 -29.65 12.39 -16.09
N GLN A 284 -28.60 11.91 -15.39
CA GLN A 284 -27.76 12.71 -14.50
C GLN A 284 -26.50 13.23 -15.18
N HIS A 285 -26.18 12.78 -16.42
CA HIS A 285 -24.89 13.12 -17.06
C HIS A 285 -24.67 14.61 -17.23
N ASN A 286 -25.71 15.38 -17.62
CA ASN A 286 -25.58 16.83 -17.77
C ASN A 286 -25.24 17.52 -16.43
N GLN A 287 -25.85 17.08 -15.33
CA GLN A 287 -25.58 17.63 -14.02
C GLN A 287 -24.14 17.35 -13.59
N ILE A 288 -23.67 16.11 -13.76
CA ILE A 288 -22.30 15.69 -13.40
C ILE A 288 -21.23 16.44 -14.20
N LEU A 289 -21.51 16.82 -15.44
CA LEU A 289 -20.58 17.61 -16.27
C LEU A 289 -20.54 19.08 -15.89
N ILE A 290 -21.55 19.60 -15.17
CA ILE A 290 -21.60 20.98 -14.69
C ILE A 290 -20.94 21.10 -13.32
N ASP A 291 -21.12 20.10 -12.47
CA ASP A 291 -20.56 20.02 -11.11
C ASP A 291 -19.04 19.80 -11.15
#